data_214ddd213a0364a53ec96f313a352f1a
#
_entry.id   214ddd213a0364a53ec96f313a352f1a
#
_cell.length_a   1.000
_cell.length_b   1.000
_cell.length_c   1.000
_cell.angle_alpha   90.00
_cell.angle_beta   90.00
_cell.angle_gamma   90.00
#
_symmetry.space_group_name_H-M   'P 1'
#
loop_
_entity.id
_entity.type
_entity.pdbx_description
1 polymer ?
#
loop_
_entity_poly.entity_id
_entity_poly.type
_entity_poly.pdbx_seq_one_letter_code
_entity_poly.pdbx_strand_id
1 'polypeptide(L)'
;MNSLENRAMEMLSTLNNENIIATNGKYAVTGLNANDATTSKLEWPEPQPLIAKLQPEAYPLEALPDGIRAAVQEVHGFVKAPLPLVASSALGALSLAGQAYVDVERSLKLTGPVSLFILTIADSGERKSTCDGFFTKPLRDYEQEQAEAMNPEIERYQAEMDSWNAERDGLLSAIKSSMAIS
;
A
#
# COMPACT_ATOMS: atom_id res chain seq x y z
N MET A 1 21.71 -35.19 -7.55
CA MET A 1 21.37 -34.10 -8.49
C MET A 1 19.84 -33.98 -8.54
N ASN A 2 19.34 -32.84 -8.08
CA ASN A 2 17.95 -32.70 -7.67
C ASN A 2 16.99 -32.43 -8.84
N SER A 3 15.82 -33.03 -8.77
CA SER A 3 14.66 -32.85 -9.69
C SER A 3 14.32 -31.38 -9.99
N LEU A 4 14.70 -30.45 -9.12
CA LEU A 4 14.48 -29.01 -9.29
C LEU A 4 15.50 -28.36 -10.24
N GLU A 5 16.73 -28.83 -10.27
CA GLU A 5 17.75 -28.31 -11.19
C GLU A 5 17.47 -28.71 -12.65
N ASN A 6 16.95 -29.92 -12.87
CA ASN A 6 16.56 -30.36 -14.20
C ASN A 6 15.35 -29.57 -14.72
N ARG A 7 14.37 -29.24 -13.88
CA ARG A 7 13.24 -28.39 -14.25
C ARG A 7 13.63 -26.94 -14.54
N ALA A 8 14.59 -26.40 -13.81
CA ALA A 8 15.11 -25.04 -14.05
C ALA A 8 15.88 -24.97 -15.37
N MET A 9 16.67 -26.01 -15.69
CA MET A 9 17.39 -26.08 -16.96
C MET A 9 16.45 -26.28 -18.17
N GLU A 10 15.36 -27.02 -17.99
CA GLU A 10 14.33 -27.18 -19.02
C GLU A 10 13.56 -25.87 -19.27
N MET A 11 13.23 -25.11 -18.23
CA MET A 11 12.67 -23.77 -18.36
C MET A 11 13.62 -22.76 -19.01
N LEU A 12 14.91 -22.81 -18.69
CA LEU A 12 15.91 -21.93 -19.31
C LEU A 12 16.15 -22.28 -20.78
N SER A 13 16.03 -23.57 -21.17
CA SER A 13 16.17 -23.98 -22.56
C SER A 13 14.98 -23.54 -23.44
N THR A 14 13.78 -23.42 -22.86
CA THR A 14 12.60 -22.90 -23.56
C THR A 14 12.64 -21.39 -23.71
N LEU A 15 13.25 -20.66 -22.76
CA LEU A 15 13.41 -19.20 -22.84
C LEU A 15 14.50 -18.74 -23.80
N ASN A 16 15.48 -19.61 -24.12
CA ASN A 16 16.60 -19.26 -24.99
C ASN A 16 16.28 -19.34 -26.49
N ASN A 17 15.07 -19.76 -26.85
CA ASN A 17 14.67 -19.90 -28.27
C ASN A 17 13.84 -18.71 -28.80
N GLU A 18 13.62 -17.69 -28.00
CA GLU A 18 12.95 -16.45 -28.46
C GLU A 18 13.93 -15.28 -28.43
N ASN A 19 14.67 -15.08 -29.51
CA ASN A 19 15.45 -13.86 -29.73
C ASN A 19 14.49 -12.69 -30.00
N ILE A 20 14.11 -11.98 -28.94
CA ILE A 20 13.36 -10.71 -29.05
C ILE A 20 14.38 -9.58 -29.09
N ILE A 21 14.60 -8.99 -30.23
CA ILE A 21 15.39 -7.75 -30.38
C ILE A 21 14.43 -6.57 -30.43
N ALA A 22 14.46 -5.73 -29.41
CA ALA A 22 13.71 -4.47 -29.39
C ALA A 22 14.55 -3.34 -29.99
N THR A 23 14.20 -2.84 -31.15
CA THR A 23 14.74 -1.60 -31.72
C THR A 23 13.60 -0.67 -32.12
N ASN A 24 13.61 0.53 -31.56
CA ASN A 24 12.74 1.66 -31.93
C ASN A 24 11.22 1.37 -31.94
N GLY A 25 10.70 0.73 -30.90
CA GLY A 25 9.27 0.59 -30.70
C GLY A 25 8.57 -0.40 -31.65
N LYS A 26 9.31 -1.23 -32.39
CA LYS A 26 8.79 -2.34 -33.19
C LYS A 26 9.43 -3.63 -32.73
N TYR A 27 8.62 -4.62 -32.34
CA TYR A 27 9.07 -5.96 -32.01
C TYR A 27 9.20 -6.79 -33.30
N ALA A 28 10.40 -7.28 -33.57
CA ALA A 28 10.63 -8.23 -34.65
C ALA A 28 11.00 -9.60 -34.03
N VAL A 29 10.27 -10.64 -34.39
CA VAL A 29 10.63 -12.02 -34.06
C VAL A 29 11.59 -12.51 -35.14
N THR A 30 12.86 -12.69 -34.82
CA THR A 30 13.86 -13.25 -35.72
C THR A 30 13.87 -14.77 -35.59
N GLY A 31 13.33 -15.47 -36.55
CA GLY A 31 13.31 -16.94 -36.58
C GLY A 31 12.46 -17.56 -37.66
N LEU A 32 11.83 -16.78 -38.54
CA LEU A 32 11.09 -17.32 -39.67
C LEU A 32 11.96 -17.27 -40.93
N ASN A 33 12.14 -18.44 -41.54
CA ASN A 33 12.76 -18.60 -42.86
C ASN A 33 12.08 -17.70 -43.88
N ALA A 34 12.87 -16.94 -44.63
CA ALA A 34 12.43 -15.93 -45.59
C ALA A 34 11.58 -16.49 -46.77
N ASN A 35 11.23 -17.78 -46.79
CA ASN A 35 10.47 -18.43 -47.86
C ASN A 35 9.03 -18.75 -47.51
N ASP A 36 8.58 -18.50 -46.27
CA ASP A 36 7.16 -18.60 -45.89
C ASP A 36 6.56 -17.19 -45.74
N ALA A 37 6.46 -16.50 -46.89
CA ALA A 37 5.76 -15.23 -47.00
C ALA A 37 4.22 -15.45 -47.04
N THR A 38 3.70 -16.26 -46.16
CA THR A 38 2.30 -16.13 -45.75
C THR A 38 2.28 -15.12 -44.62
N THR A 39 2.20 -13.85 -44.97
CA THR A 39 1.82 -12.78 -44.04
C THR A 39 0.45 -13.17 -43.48
N SER A 40 0.48 -13.95 -42.40
CA SER A 40 -0.65 -14.07 -41.51
C SER A 40 -0.82 -12.67 -40.91
N LYS A 41 -1.78 -11.93 -41.51
CA LYS A 41 -2.23 -10.65 -40.95
C LYS A 41 -2.60 -10.95 -39.53
N LEU A 42 -1.77 -10.48 -38.59
CA LEU A 42 -2.09 -10.53 -37.16
C LEU A 42 -3.38 -9.73 -37.01
N GLU A 43 -4.52 -10.41 -37.07
CA GLU A 43 -5.80 -9.82 -36.72
C GLU A 43 -5.79 -9.62 -35.20
N TRP A 44 -5.56 -8.40 -34.82
CA TRP A 44 -5.76 -8.00 -33.43
C TRP A 44 -7.25 -8.24 -33.10
N PRO A 45 -7.56 -8.88 -31.98
CA PRO A 45 -8.95 -8.96 -31.55
C PRO A 45 -9.54 -7.55 -31.44
N GLU A 46 -10.82 -7.42 -31.76
CA GLU A 46 -11.49 -6.13 -31.60
C GLU A 46 -11.21 -5.52 -30.22
N PRO A 47 -10.88 -4.22 -30.15
CA PRO A 47 -10.63 -3.55 -28.89
C PRO A 47 -11.84 -3.74 -27.98
N GLN A 48 -11.63 -4.40 -26.86
CA GLN A 48 -12.69 -4.50 -25.86
C GLN A 48 -12.90 -3.12 -25.21
N PRO A 49 -14.15 -2.71 -24.96
CA PRO A 49 -14.41 -1.46 -24.31
C PRO A 49 -13.71 -1.45 -22.95
N LEU A 50 -13.00 -0.37 -22.63
CA LEU A 50 -12.32 -0.13 -21.36
C LEU A 50 -13.26 -0.22 -20.14
N ILE A 51 -14.57 -0.13 -20.39
CA ILE A 51 -15.62 -0.27 -19.38
C ILE A 51 -16.31 -1.61 -19.63
N ALA A 52 -15.74 -2.68 -19.09
CA ALA A 52 -16.51 -3.88 -18.88
C ALA A 52 -17.61 -3.52 -17.86
N LYS A 53 -18.88 -3.61 -18.26
CA LYS A 53 -20.00 -3.57 -17.32
C LYS A 53 -19.98 -4.85 -16.51
N LEU A 54 -19.07 -4.92 -15.54
CA LEU A 54 -19.11 -5.96 -14.52
C LEU A 54 -20.38 -5.73 -13.71
N GLN A 55 -21.24 -6.75 -13.67
CA GLN A 55 -22.36 -6.75 -12.75
C GLN A 55 -21.79 -6.76 -11.32
N PRO A 56 -22.07 -5.76 -10.47
CA PRO A 56 -21.56 -5.75 -9.12
C PRO A 56 -22.14 -6.92 -8.33
N GLU A 57 -21.28 -7.76 -7.80
CA GLU A 57 -21.70 -8.79 -6.83
C GLU A 57 -22.06 -8.16 -5.48
N ALA A 58 -23.01 -8.80 -4.78
CA ALA A 58 -23.35 -8.39 -3.43
C ALA A 58 -22.15 -8.57 -2.50
N TYR A 59 -21.86 -7.56 -1.67
CA TYR A 59 -20.79 -7.66 -0.68
C TYR A 59 -21.09 -8.78 0.34
N PRO A 60 -20.17 -9.70 0.62
CA PRO A 60 -20.40 -10.84 1.52
C PRO A 60 -20.37 -10.41 3.01
N LEU A 61 -21.37 -9.67 3.43
CA LEU A 61 -21.43 -9.08 4.78
C LEU A 61 -21.39 -10.15 5.87
N GLU A 62 -21.92 -11.33 5.59
CA GLU A 62 -21.94 -12.48 6.52
C GLU A 62 -20.55 -13.07 6.79
N ALA A 63 -19.57 -12.77 5.96
CA ALA A 63 -18.19 -13.17 6.17
C ALA A 63 -17.48 -12.32 7.24
N LEU A 64 -18.05 -11.17 7.63
CA LEU A 64 -17.49 -10.34 8.68
C LEU A 64 -17.84 -10.89 10.08
N PRO A 65 -16.90 -10.79 11.04
CA PRO A 65 -17.19 -11.06 12.45
C PRO A 65 -18.35 -10.19 12.96
N ASP A 66 -19.14 -10.73 13.90
CA ASP A 66 -20.39 -10.12 14.35
C ASP A 66 -20.27 -8.64 14.76
N GLY A 67 -19.22 -8.29 15.54
CA GLY A 67 -19.01 -6.92 15.99
C GLY A 67 -18.73 -5.94 14.84
N ILE A 68 -17.91 -6.36 13.87
CA ILE A 68 -17.59 -5.54 12.69
C ILE A 68 -18.80 -5.46 11.77
N ARG A 69 -19.51 -6.56 11.58
CA ARG A 69 -20.75 -6.61 10.80
C ARG A 69 -21.79 -5.64 11.36
N ALA A 70 -22.02 -5.64 12.67
CA ALA A 70 -22.96 -4.75 13.33
C ALA A 70 -22.56 -3.28 13.13
N ALA A 71 -21.29 -2.93 13.32
CA ALA A 71 -20.81 -1.57 13.09
C ALA A 71 -20.95 -1.12 11.63
N VAL A 72 -20.64 -2.00 10.67
CA VAL A 72 -20.83 -1.72 9.24
C VAL A 72 -22.30 -1.51 8.90
N GLN A 73 -23.20 -2.35 9.43
CA GLN A 73 -24.65 -2.21 9.23
C GLN A 73 -25.20 -0.90 9.83
N GLU A 74 -24.75 -0.55 11.02
CA GLU A 74 -25.15 0.69 11.70
C GLU A 74 -24.73 1.92 10.88
N VAL A 75 -23.42 2.03 10.51
CA VAL A 75 -22.92 3.15 9.71
C VAL A 75 -23.59 3.18 8.34
N HIS A 76 -23.76 2.04 7.67
CA HIS A 76 -24.52 1.96 6.41
C HIS A 76 -25.95 2.47 6.57
N GLY A 77 -26.59 2.14 7.70
CA GLY A 77 -27.97 2.53 8.02
C GLY A 77 -28.22 4.03 8.00
N PHE A 78 -27.29 4.84 8.48
CA PHE A 78 -27.43 6.30 8.51
C PHE A 78 -26.63 7.05 7.44
N VAL A 79 -25.45 6.55 7.04
CA VAL A 79 -24.67 7.21 5.98
C VAL A 79 -25.27 6.96 4.59
N LYS A 80 -25.89 5.79 4.36
CA LYS A 80 -26.45 5.38 3.06
C LYS A 80 -25.41 5.38 1.92
N ALA A 81 -24.15 5.09 2.27
CA ALA A 81 -23.10 4.85 1.30
C ALA A 81 -23.12 3.39 0.81
N PRO A 82 -22.52 3.05 -0.34
CA PRO A 82 -22.39 1.67 -0.79
C PRO A 82 -21.78 0.77 0.28
N LEU A 83 -22.38 -0.39 0.51
CA LEU A 83 -21.95 -1.31 1.56
C LEU A 83 -20.46 -1.73 1.49
N PRO A 84 -19.90 -2.05 0.29
CA PRO A 84 -18.48 -2.34 0.16
C PRO A 84 -17.58 -1.20 0.64
N LEU A 85 -18.00 0.06 0.43
CA LEU A 85 -17.26 1.23 0.84
C LEU A 85 -17.23 1.35 2.36
N VAL A 86 -18.37 1.19 3.02
CA VAL A 86 -18.47 1.20 4.49
C VAL A 86 -17.64 0.09 5.11
N ALA A 87 -17.72 -1.13 4.54
CA ALA A 87 -16.94 -2.28 5.01
C ALA A 87 -15.43 -2.07 4.83
N SER A 88 -15.01 -1.49 3.71
CA SER A 88 -13.60 -1.17 3.46
C SER A 88 -13.05 -0.17 4.48
N SER A 89 -13.81 0.86 4.82
CA SER A 89 -13.43 1.84 5.86
C SER A 89 -13.30 1.18 7.24
N ALA A 90 -14.24 0.30 7.60
CA ALA A 90 -14.18 -0.46 8.86
C ALA A 90 -12.94 -1.36 8.94
N LEU A 91 -12.67 -2.12 7.88
CA LEU A 91 -11.51 -3.01 7.82
C LEU A 91 -10.19 -2.23 7.82
N GLY A 92 -10.13 -1.08 7.14
CA GLY A 92 -8.97 -0.19 7.16
C GLY A 92 -8.66 0.34 8.56
N ALA A 93 -9.67 0.81 9.27
CA ALA A 93 -9.51 1.29 10.64
C ALA A 93 -9.08 0.16 11.60
N LEU A 94 -9.66 -1.04 11.46
CA LEU A 94 -9.27 -2.20 12.25
C LEU A 94 -7.82 -2.63 11.98
N SER A 95 -7.42 -2.64 10.71
CA SER A 95 -6.04 -2.92 10.31
C SER A 95 -5.06 -1.92 10.92
N LEU A 96 -5.38 -0.63 10.88
CA LEU A 96 -4.57 0.42 11.50
C LEU A 96 -4.46 0.24 13.01
N ALA A 97 -5.56 -0.03 13.70
CA ALA A 97 -5.56 -0.24 15.15
C ALA A 97 -4.78 -1.51 15.56
N GLY A 98 -4.84 -2.57 14.75
CA GLY A 98 -4.23 -3.87 15.07
C GLY A 98 -2.74 -3.96 14.77
N GLN A 99 -2.21 -3.16 13.85
CA GLN A 99 -0.84 -3.36 13.32
C GLN A 99 0.27 -3.19 14.36
N ALA A 100 0.01 -2.49 15.47
CA ALA A 100 0.98 -2.30 16.55
C ALA A 100 0.96 -3.45 17.58
N TYR A 101 -0.06 -4.33 17.54
CA TYR A 101 -0.31 -5.34 18.57
C TYR A 101 -0.14 -6.76 18.08
N VAL A 102 -0.37 -7.01 16.80
CA VAL A 102 -0.39 -8.36 16.25
C VAL A 102 0.28 -8.43 14.88
N ASP A 103 0.92 -9.57 14.65
CA ASP A 103 1.46 -9.95 13.34
C ASP A 103 0.71 -11.17 12.79
N VAL A 104 0.76 -11.35 11.49
CA VAL A 104 0.21 -12.52 10.81
C VAL A 104 1.34 -13.46 10.41
N GLU A 105 1.31 -14.69 10.92
CA GLU A 105 2.17 -15.76 10.43
C GLU A 105 1.44 -16.50 9.29
N ARG A 106 1.83 -16.20 8.05
CA ARG A 106 1.25 -16.80 6.83
C ARG A 106 1.76 -18.22 6.57
N SER A 107 2.94 -18.53 7.08
CA SER A 107 3.59 -19.83 7.03
C SER A 107 4.74 -19.82 8.04
N LEU A 108 5.29 -21.00 8.34
CA LEU A 108 6.42 -21.15 9.26
C LEU A 108 7.55 -20.17 8.89
N LYS A 109 7.92 -19.30 9.83
CA LYS A 109 8.94 -18.24 9.67
C LYS A 109 8.56 -17.13 8.67
N LEU A 110 7.32 -17.03 8.23
CA LEU A 110 6.85 -15.98 7.33
C LEU A 110 5.84 -15.09 8.04
N THR A 111 6.34 -14.27 8.97
CA THR A 111 5.56 -13.32 9.75
C THR A 111 5.59 -11.94 9.11
N GLY A 112 4.49 -11.22 9.18
CA GLY A 112 4.37 -9.85 8.69
C GLY A 112 3.22 -9.12 9.37
N PRO A 113 3.17 -7.78 9.24
CA PRO A 113 2.13 -6.98 9.89
C PRO A 113 0.73 -7.27 9.31
N VAL A 114 -0.30 -7.01 10.09
CA VAL A 114 -1.72 -7.08 9.66
C VAL A 114 -2.14 -5.91 8.76
N SER A 115 -1.19 -5.13 8.24
CA SER A 115 -1.47 -3.98 7.39
C SER A 115 -2.18 -4.38 6.10
N LEU A 116 -3.31 -3.72 5.82
CA LEU A 116 -4.08 -3.88 4.59
C LEU A 116 -3.88 -2.68 3.67
N PHE A 117 -3.62 -2.94 2.39
CA PHE A 117 -3.65 -1.93 1.34
C PHE A 117 -5.00 -1.99 0.65
N ILE A 118 -5.87 -1.02 0.94
CA ILE A 118 -7.23 -0.98 0.43
C ILE A 118 -7.36 0.17 -0.57
N LEU A 119 -7.77 -0.14 -1.80
CA LEU A 119 -8.13 0.83 -2.81
C LEU A 119 -9.63 0.77 -3.06
N THR A 120 -10.34 1.83 -2.70
CA THR A 120 -11.79 1.96 -2.92
C THR A 120 -12.05 2.99 -4.02
N ILE A 121 -12.67 2.55 -5.11
CA ILE A 121 -13.08 3.41 -6.21
C ILE A 121 -14.58 3.66 -6.08
N ALA A 122 -14.96 4.92 -6.04
CA ALA A 122 -16.34 5.35 -5.90
C ALA A 122 -16.53 6.73 -6.53
N ASP A 123 -17.73 7.02 -7.00
CA ASP A 123 -18.05 8.30 -7.62
C ASP A 123 -18.00 9.47 -6.63
N SER A 124 -17.98 10.68 -7.17
CA SER A 124 -18.03 11.88 -6.35
C SER A 124 -19.41 11.95 -5.67
N GLY A 125 -19.40 12.25 -4.37
CA GLY A 125 -20.63 12.33 -3.58
C GLY A 125 -21.06 11.03 -2.87
N GLU A 126 -20.38 9.89 -3.08
CA GLU A 126 -20.67 8.61 -2.40
C GLU A 126 -20.23 8.55 -0.93
N ARG A 127 -19.96 9.69 -0.33
CA ARG A 127 -19.69 9.84 1.12
C ARG A 127 -18.50 9.06 1.65
N LYS A 128 -17.44 8.84 0.81
CA LYS A 128 -16.21 8.14 1.21
C LYS A 128 -15.63 8.68 2.52
N SER A 129 -15.35 9.98 2.56
CA SER A 129 -14.75 10.63 3.74
C SER A 129 -15.64 10.58 4.98
N THR A 130 -16.96 10.54 4.80
CA THR A 130 -17.90 10.40 5.90
C THR A 130 -17.78 9.01 6.52
N CYS A 131 -17.73 7.96 5.71
CA CYS A 131 -17.52 6.60 6.19
C CYS A 131 -16.21 6.46 6.95
N ASP A 132 -15.10 6.93 6.37
CA ASP A 132 -13.79 6.91 7.01
C ASP A 132 -13.80 7.67 8.34
N GLY A 133 -14.48 8.82 8.38
CA GLY A 133 -14.59 9.64 9.58
C GLY A 133 -15.19 8.89 10.77
N PHE A 134 -16.22 8.08 10.56
CA PHE A 134 -16.85 7.31 11.64
C PHE A 134 -15.92 6.25 12.22
N PHE A 135 -15.24 5.49 11.37
CA PHE A 135 -14.37 4.40 11.82
C PHE A 135 -13.00 4.88 12.32
N THR A 136 -12.49 6.01 11.80
CA THR A 136 -11.19 6.54 12.25
C THR A 136 -11.29 7.50 13.44
N LYS A 137 -12.51 7.95 13.81
CA LYS A 137 -12.67 8.87 14.93
C LYS A 137 -12.05 8.38 16.24
N PRO A 138 -12.29 7.13 16.70
CA PRO A 138 -11.67 6.65 17.94
C PRO A 138 -10.15 6.66 17.91
N LEU A 139 -9.55 6.40 16.74
CA LEU A 139 -8.09 6.42 16.57
C LEU A 139 -7.55 7.84 16.69
N ARG A 140 -8.24 8.83 16.08
CA ARG A 140 -7.86 10.25 16.19
C ARG A 140 -8.02 10.78 17.60
N ASP A 141 -9.11 10.40 18.28
CA ASP A 141 -9.33 10.78 19.68
C ASP A 141 -8.19 10.25 20.55
N TYR A 142 -7.79 9.00 20.37
CA TYR A 142 -6.65 8.40 21.05
C TYR A 142 -5.32 9.11 20.72
N GLU A 143 -5.05 9.40 19.45
CA GLU A 143 -3.85 10.15 19.02
C GLU A 143 -3.78 11.53 19.70
N GLN A 144 -4.92 12.22 19.78
CA GLN A 144 -5.01 13.51 20.43
C GLN A 144 -4.72 13.41 21.94
N GLU A 145 -5.34 12.45 22.61
CA GLU A 145 -5.08 12.20 24.04
C GLU A 145 -3.61 11.90 24.33
N GLN A 146 -2.97 11.07 23.48
CA GLN A 146 -1.55 10.77 23.62
C GLN A 146 -0.67 11.99 23.35
N ALA A 147 -1.00 12.79 22.33
CA ALA A 147 -0.28 14.02 22.02
C ALA A 147 -0.36 15.03 23.19
N GLU A 148 -1.55 15.23 23.76
CA GLU A 148 -1.74 16.09 24.92
C GLU A 148 -0.95 15.60 26.16
N ALA A 149 -0.94 14.30 26.41
CA ALA A 149 -0.18 13.69 27.50
C ALA A 149 1.33 13.84 27.32
N MET A 150 1.83 13.86 26.09
CA MET A 150 3.26 14.01 25.78
C MET A 150 3.74 15.46 25.75
N ASN A 151 2.85 16.46 25.66
CA ASN A 151 3.24 17.87 25.57
C ASN A 151 4.27 18.31 26.64
N PRO A 152 4.12 17.98 27.94
CA PRO A 152 5.10 18.38 28.94
C PRO A 152 6.50 17.80 28.71
N GLU A 153 6.58 16.58 28.17
CA GLU A 153 7.87 15.95 27.83
C GLU A 153 8.51 16.61 26.62
N ILE A 154 7.70 16.96 25.62
CA ILE A 154 8.15 17.65 24.41
C ILE A 154 8.69 19.04 24.78
N GLU A 155 7.99 19.80 25.64
CA GLU A 155 8.43 21.10 26.12
C GLU A 155 9.75 20.99 26.90
N ARG A 156 9.89 19.99 27.76
CA ARG A 156 11.13 19.73 28.49
C ARG A 156 12.27 19.41 27.54
N TYR A 157 12.04 18.51 26.58
CA TYR A 157 13.03 18.15 25.58
C TYR A 157 13.48 19.35 24.72
N GLN A 158 12.55 20.23 24.34
CA GLN A 158 12.86 21.44 23.59
C GLN A 158 13.74 22.39 24.42
N ALA A 159 13.40 22.61 25.70
CA ALA A 159 14.21 23.43 26.59
C ALA A 159 15.63 22.87 26.79
N GLU A 160 15.78 21.56 26.94
CA GLU A 160 17.07 20.88 27.03
C GLU A 160 17.87 21.02 25.72
N MET A 161 17.21 20.86 24.56
CA MET A 161 17.84 21.04 23.26
C MET A 161 18.29 22.48 23.00
N ASP A 162 17.50 23.46 23.41
CA ASP A 162 17.87 24.87 23.28
C ASP A 162 19.06 25.21 24.15
N SER A 163 19.09 24.70 25.39
CA SER A 163 20.24 24.85 26.31
C SER A 163 21.50 24.21 25.72
N TRP A 164 21.40 23.00 25.22
CA TRP A 164 22.51 22.30 24.57
C TRP A 164 23.03 23.03 23.33
N ASN A 165 22.11 23.53 22.48
CA ASN A 165 22.48 24.30 21.31
C ASN A 165 23.22 25.60 21.68
N ALA A 166 22.75 26.32 22.70
CA ALA A 166 23.40 27.54 23.17
C ALA A 166 24.82 27.27 23.72
N GLU A 167 25.00 26.19 24.49
CA GLU A 167 26.31 25.78 25.00
C GLU A 167 27.25 25.37 23.85
N ARG A 168 26.76 24.56 22.88
CA ARG A 168 27.53 24.17 21.69
C ARG A 168 27.99 25.38 20.90
N ASP A 169 27.09 26.33 20.66
CA ASP A 169 27.40 27.52 19.84
C ASP A 169 28.37 28.46 20.60
N GLY A 170 28.28 28.54 21.91
CA GLY A 170 29.25 29.22 22.76
C GLY A 170 30.65 28.61 22.66
N LEU A 171 30.75 27.29 22.75
CA LEU A 171 32.01 26.54 22.59
C LEU A 171 32.62 26.72 21.20
N LEU A 172 31.78 26.62 20.16
CA LEU A 172 32.23 26.83 18.77
C LEU A 172 32.75 28.27 18.53
N SER A 173 32.10 29.26 19.12
CA SER A 173 32.54 30.65 19.09
C SER A 173 33.89 30.85 19.78
N ALA A 174 34.08 30.26 20.98
CA ALA A 174 35.33 30.31 21.70
C ALA A 174 36.49 29.64 20.91
N ILE A 175 36.25 28.50 20.30
CA ILE A 175 37.25 27.81 19.45
C ILE A 175 37.63 28.69 18.26
N LYS A 176 36.66 29.28 17.55
CA LYS A 176 36.94 30.19 16.43
C LYS A 176 37.76 31.39 16.83
N SER A 177 37.46 31.98 17.99
CA SER A 177 38.20 33.12 18.53
C SER A 177 39.65 32.77 18.88
N SER A 178 39.87 31.59 19.46
CA SER A 178 41.23 31.12 19.79
C SER A 178 42.07 30.83 18.55
N MET A 179 41.45 30.30 17.47
CA MET A 179 42.14 30.05 16.21
C MET A 179 42.47 31.33 15.42
N ALA A 180 41.73 32.41 15.63
CA ALA A 180 41.99 33.70 14.97
C ALA A 180 43.13 34.52 15.60
N ILE A 181 43.59 34.15 16.81
CA ILE A 181 44.65 34.81 17.56
C ILE A 181 46.03 34.14 17.35
N SER A 182 46.06 32.99 16.76
CA SER A 182 47.25 32.20 16.42
C SER A 182 47.71 32.42 15.00
#